data_67277882fddcf8216b1f5cb988c766c7
#
_entry.id   67277882fddcf8216b1f5cb988c766c7
#
_cell.length_a   1.000
_cell.length_b   1.000
_cell.length_c   1.000
_cell.angle_alpha   90.00
_cell.angle_beta   90.00
_cell.angle_gamma   90.00
#
_symmetry.space_group_name_H-M   'P 1'
#
loop_
_entity.id
_entity.type
_entity.pdbx_description
1 polymer ?
#
loop_
_entity_poly.entity_id
_entity_poly.type
_entity_poly.pdbx_seq_one_letter_code
_entity_poly.pdbx_strand_id
1 'polypeptide(L)'
;MSTWNRVLDAAEIRSPHLRSDFTRQRNLVRRYKPQHYVATRLLLPRALIPHVVVATAFMHHTDNLLDSGPRRARSGAFDRWNDEVREALGTRHSTHPLIRPLLHAVATHPCLATHVEEFLDGARTDLNFTGFATEAAFQHYIDQYSLPAFMVIANLLAPTADPDGYRSACRRYIDGSQRLDFVNDLSEDLRDGRLAIPLDAMERHGVTRTDLEHARDTAQVRALLQDLLGEARRTLASSRTITQLVPPAHRPLVRTLIAVEERTADAAIGKGAALLSAPARPPVPTMIALLLGEYRHAWSLRRAAKAT
;
A
#
# COMPACT_ATOMS: atom_id res chain seq x y z
N MET A 1 4.07 -6.56 31.45
CA MET A 1 4.53 -5.82 30.24
C MET A 1 3.44 -5.85 29.20
N SER A 2 3.15 -4.70 28.55
CA SER A 2 2.18 -4.64 27.45
C SER A 2 2.63 -5.50 26.27
N THR A 3 1.67 -6.00 25.48
CA THR A 3 1.98 -6.79 24.25
C THR A 3 2.83 -5.99 23.26
N TRP A 4 2.73 -4.66 23.23
CA TRP A 4 3.54 -3.79 22.39
C TRP A 4 4.98 -3.68 22.88
N ASN A 5 5.21 -3.59 24.19
CA ASN A 5 6.58 -3.58 24.73
C ASN A 5 7.37 -4.82 24.34
N ARG A 6 6.73 -6.00 24.36
CA ARG A 6 7.38 -7.24 23.87
C ARG A 6 7.73 -7.22 22.37
N VAL A 7 7.02 -6.43 21.57
CA VAL A 7 7.32 -6.24 20.15
C VAL A 7 8.53 -5.33 19.98
N LEU A 8 8.59 -4.24 20.75
CA LEU A 8 9.74 -3.33 20.75
C LEU A 8 11.01 -4.03 21.28
N ASP A 9 10.86 -4.87 22.30
CA ASP A 9 11.96 -5.67 22.85
C ASP A 9 12.52 -6.66 21.81
N ALA A 10 11.62 -7.32 21.05
CA ALA A 10 12.00 -8.24 19.98
C ALA A 10 12.70 -7.56 18.78
N ALA A 11 12.47 -6.27 18.58
CA ALA A 11 13.14 -5.43 17.59
C ALA A 11 14.34 -4.67 18.16
N GLU A 12 14.79 -5.01 19.38
CA GLU A 12 15.91 -4.41 20.10
C GLU A 12 15.79 -2.88 20.31
N ILE A 13 14.58 -2.36 20.29
CA ILE A 13 14.27 -0.95 20.50
C ILE A 13 14.28 -0.68 22.02
N ARG A 14 15.41 -0.20 22.55
CA ARG A 14 15.64 -0.06 24.00
C ARG A 14 15.48 1.38 24.50
N SER A 15 15.91 2.38 23.72
CA SER A 15 15.84 3.80 24.13
C SER A 15 14.40 4.25 24.45
N PRO A 16 14.16 4.85 25.63
CA PRO A 16 12.82 5.31 26.02
C PRO A 16 12.21 6.31 25.01
N HIS A 17 13.00 7.24 24.50
CA HIS A 17 12.55 8.21 23.49
C HIS A 17 12.13 7.53 22.19
N LEU A 18 12.95 6.61 21.69
CA LEU A 18 12.65 5.86 20.48
C LEU A 18 11.40 4.97 20.65
N ARG A 19 11.22 4.33 21.81
CA ARG A 19 10.00 3.55 22.14
C ARG A 19 8.76 4.43 22.16
N SER A 20 8.87 5.66 22.66
CA SER A 20 7.79 6.65 22.63
C SER A 20 7.41 6.99 21.18
N ASP A 21 8.39 7.26 20.32
CA ASP A 21 8.17 7.56 18.92
C ASP A 21 7.51 6.40 18.17
N PHE A 22 8.03 5.18 18.27
CA PHE A 22 7.39 3.99 17.69
C PHE A 22 5.96 3.79 18.20
N THR A 23 5.70 4.10 19.47
CA THR A 23 4.35 4.01 20.05
C THR A 23 3.41 5.05 19.45
N ARG A 24 3.90 6.27 19.20
CA ARG A 24 3.17 7.34 18.51
C ARG A 24 2.79 6.90 17.08
N GLN A 25 3.74 6.36 16.31
CA GLN A 25 3.50 5.88 14.95
C GLN A 25 2.53 4.68 14.93
N ARG A 26 2.65 3.75 15.87
CA ARG A 26 1.67 2.67 16.03
C ARG A 26 0.26 3.21 16.24
N ASN A 27 0.09 4.23 17.08
CA ASN A 27 -1.23 4.80 17.36
C ASN A 27 -1.82 5.48 16.12
N LEU A 28 -0.98 6.15 15.32
CA LEU A 28 -1.36 6.72 14.04
C LEU A 28 -1.85 5.64 13.08
N VAL A 29 -1.03 4.63 12.79
CA VAL A 29 -1.35 3.54 11.85
C VAL A 29 -2.60 2.77 12.29
N ARG A 30 -2.76 2.52 13.60
CA ARG A 30 -3.95 1.86 14.13
C ARG A 30 -5.26 2.63 13.90
N ARG A 31 -5.19 3.97 13.85
CA ARG A 31 -6.35 4.83 13.56
C ARG A 31 -6.65 4.91 12.07
N TYR A 32 -5.60 5.06 11.27
CA TYR A 32 -5.70 5.29 9.84
C TYR A 32 -6.01 4.02 9.05
N LYS A 33 -5.28 2.93 9.31
CA LYS A 33 -5.41 1.63 8.62
C LYS A 33 -5.56 0.49 9.65
N PRO A 34 -6.67 0.44 10.43
CA PRO A 34 -6.82 -0.52 11.54
C PRO A 34 -6.72 -1.98 11.08
N GLN A 35 -7.25 -2.32 9.91
CA GLN A 35 -7.23 -3.69 9.37
C GLN A 35 -5.80 -4.10 9.00
N HIS A 36 -5.02 -3.23 8.33
CA HIS A 36 -3.61 -3.48 8.02
C HIS A 36 -2.77 -3.62 9.29
N TYR A 37 -3.01 -2.78 10.30
CA TYR A 37 -2.34 -2.90 11.59
C TYR A 37 -2.61 -4.25 12.25
N VAL A 38 -3.86 -4.72 12.25
CA VAL A 38 -4.24 -6.02 12.83
C VAL A 38 -3.56 -7.16 12.06
N ALA A 39 -3.60 -7.16 10.73
CA ALA A 39 -2.93 -8.15 9.90
C ALA A 39 -1.41 -8.19 10.18
N THR A 40 -0.74 -7.02 10.15
CA THR A 40 0.68 -6.90 10.49
C THR A 40 1.00 -7.48 11.87
N ARG A 41 0.19 -7.16 12.88
CA ARG A 41 0.36 -7.64 14.26
C ARG A 41 0.22 -9.14 14.42
N LEU A 42 -0.70 -9.74 13.70
CA LEU A 42 -1.02 -11.16 13.80
C LEU A 42 -0.12 -12.04 12.93
N LEU A 43 0.28 -11.55 11.77
CA LEU A 43 0.86 -12.38 10.72
C LEU A 43 2.39 -12.23 10.57
N LEU A 44 3.00 -11.11 11.00
CA LEU A 44 4.45 -10.92 10.91
C LEU A 44 5.22 -11.33 12.18
N PRO A 45 6.50 -11.67 12.04
CA PRO A 45 7.43 -11.82 13.16
C PRO A 45 7.48 -10.54 14.01
N ARG A 46 7.60 -10.70 15.32
CA ARG A 46 7.53 -9.55 16.26
C ARG A 46 8.58 -8.49 15.99
N ALA A 47 9.80 -8.91 15.65
CA ALA A 47 10.92 -8.00 15.38
C ALA A 47 10.64 -7.07 14.18
N LEU A 48 9.90 -7.53 13.18
CA LEU A 48 9.62 -6.76 11.95
C LEU A 48 8.47 -5.76 12.11
N ILE A 49 7.55 -6.01 13.03
CA ILE A 49 6.31 -5.21 13.18
C ILE A 49 6.58 -3.71 13.39
N PRO A 50 7.53 -3.25 14.26
CA PRO A 50 7.79 -1.83 14.42
C PRO A 50 8.28 -1.15 13.14
N HIS A 51 9.11 -1.84 12.36
CA HIS A 51 9.67 -1.32 11.11
C HIS A 51 8.58 -1.16 10.04
N VAL A 52 7.69 -2.14 9.88
CA VAL A 52 6.51 -2.02 8.99
C VAL A 52 5.58 -0.90 9.45
N VAL A 53 5.36 -0.77 10.76
CA VAL A 53 4.52 0.32 11.29
C VAL A 53 5.09 1.70 10.98
N VAL A 54 6.40 1.91 11.14
CA VAL A 54 7.01 3.21 10.86
C VAL A 54 7.06 3.50 9.36
N ALA A 55 7.33 2.50 8.52
CA ALA A 55 7.27 2.63 7.07
C ALA A 55 5.85 3.03 6.60
N THR A 56 4.82 2.37 7.15
CA THR A 56 3.41 2.73 6.87
C THR A 56 3.08 4.16 7.35
N ALA A 57 3.57 4.56 8.53
CA ALA A 57 3.35 5.92 9.04
C ALA A 57 4.06 6.97 8.19
N PHE A 58 5.25 6.66 7.68
CA PHE A 58 6.02 7.53 6.80
C PHE A 58 5.29 7.74 5.47
N MET A 59 4.84 6.69 4.81
CA MET A 59 4.05 6.78 3.59
C MET A 59 2.79 7.62 3.80
N HIS A 60 2.00 7.31 4.83
CA HIS A 60 0.78 8.06 5.13
C HIS A 60 1.05 9.55 5.41
N HIS A 61 2.14 9.89 6.11
CA HIS A 61 2.49 11.28 6.36
C HIS A 61 2.84 12.00 5.05
N THR A 62 3.63 11.36 4.18
CA THR A 62 4.01 11.89 2.88
C THR A 62 2.79 12.09 1.98
N ASP A 63 1.92 11.07 1.86
CA ASP A 63 0.66 11.17 1.10
C ASP A 63 -0.24 12.31 1.59
N ASN A 64 -0.37 12.48 2.91
CA ASN A 64 -1.14 13.60 3.46
C ASN A 64 -0.60 14.98 3.05
N LEU A 65 0.71 15.14 2.86
CA LEU A 65 1.28 16.39 2.38
C LEU A 65 0.94 16.64 0.90
N LEU A 66 0.77 15.57 0.12
CA LEU A 66 0.40 15.63 -1.29
C LEU A 66 -1.09 15.90 -1.49
N ASP A 67 -1.95 15.34 -0.63
CA ASP A 67 -3.40 15.34 -0.78
C ASP A 67 -4.12 16.43 0.01
N SER A 68 -3.57 16.83 1.17
CA SER A 68 -4.30 17.67 2.13
C SER A 68 -3.93 19.13 2.08
N GLY A 69 -4.93 20.01 2.28
CA GLY A 69 -4.73 21.45 2.31
C GLY A 69 -4.79 22.14 0.94
N PRO A 70 -4.60 23.46 0.89
CA PRO A 70 -4.66 24.24 -0.33
C PRO A 70 -3.58 23.79 -1.33
N ARG A 71 -3.95 23.51 -2.58
CA ARG A 71 -3.04 22.98 -3.61
C ARG A 71 -1.72 23.75 -3.75
N ARG A 72 -1.77 25.09 -3.62
CA ARG A 72 -0.58 25.95 -3.70
C ARG A 72 0.42 25.75 -2.55
N ALA A 73 -0.06 25.27 -1.39
CA ALA A 73 0.77 25.04 -0.22
C ALA A 73 1.39 23.63 -0.20
N ARG A 74 0.82 22.67 -0.92
CA ARG A 74 1.22 21.26 -0.91
C ARG A 74 2.67 21.09 -1.38
N SER A 75 3.04 21.70 -2.51
CA SER A 75 4.40 21.57 -3.06
C SER A 75 5.44 22.05 -2.04
N GLY A 76 5.27 23.25 -1.47
CA GLY A 76 6.24 23.77 -0.48
C GLY A 76 6.26 22.99 0.84
N ALA A 77 5.14 22.36 1.24
CA ALA A 77 5.11 21.49 2.40
C ALA A 77 5.86 20.17 2.13
N PHE A 78 5.61 19.58 0.95
CA PHE A 78 6.31 18.39 0.51
C PHE A 78 7.82 18.64 0.33
N ASP A 79 8.22 19.79 -0.26
CA ASP A 79 9.64 20.12 -0.48
C ASP A 79 10.41 20.17 0.86
N ARG A 80 9.87 20.86 1.86
CA ARG A 80 10.48 20.92 3.20
C ARG A 80 10.59 19.53 3.84
N TRP A 81 9.55 18.71 3.70
CA TRP A 81 9.55 17.33 4.18
C TRP A 81 10.60 16.47 3.48
N ASN A 82 10.67 16.54 2.16
CA ASN A 82 11.67 15.85 1.36
C ASN A 82 13.10 16.21 1.78
N ASP A 83 13.38 17.52 1.95
CA ASP A 83 14.69 18.00 2.35
C ASP A 83 15.05 17.53 3.78
N GLU A 84 14.11 17.60 4.72
CA GLU A 84 14.31 17.13 6.10
C GLU A 84 14.60 15.62 6.15
N VAL A 85 13.89 14.81 5.37
CA VAL A 85 14.11 13.37 5.32
C VAL A 85 15.47 13.05 4.70
N ARG A 86 15.84 13.68 3.58
CA ARG A 86 17.14 13.46 2.91
C ARG A 86 18.32 13.89 3.77
N GLU A 87 18.23 15.04 4.42
CA GLU A 87 19.24 15.49 5.37
C GLU A 87 19.40 14.48 6.51
N ALA A 88 18.29 13.99 7.06
CA ALA A 88 18.32 13.00 8.11
C ALA A 88 18.92 11.66 7.66
N LEU A 89 18.64 11.19 6.44
CA LEU A 89 19.24 9.98 5.88
C LEU A 89 20.77 10.15 5.72
N GLY A 90 21.22 11.31 5.24
CA GLY A 90 22.64 11.62 5.06
C GLY A 90 23.41 11.75 6.38
N THR A 91 22.83 12.48 7.35
CA THR A 91 23.46 12.73 8.67
C THR A 91 23.22 11.59 9.67
N ARG A 92 22.27 10.69 9.40
CA ARG A 92 21.79 9.65 10.31
C ARG A 92 21.26 10.20 11.64
N HIS A 93 20.78 11.43 11.63
CA HIS A 93 20.27 12.12 12.80
C HIS A 93 18.97 12.87 12.48
N SER A 94 18.03 12.85 13.42
CA SER A 94 16.82 13.68 13.39
C SER A 94 16.21 13.81 14.79
N THR A 95 15.56 14.94 15.05
CA THR A 95 14.71 15.16 16.24
C THR A 95 13.23 14.91 15.93
N HIS A 96 12.89 14.77 14.64
CA HIS A 96 11.50 14.57 14.21
C HIS A 96 10.96 13.19 14.66
N PRO A 97 9.78 13.13 15.30
CA PRO A 97 9.28 11.91 15.95
C PRO A 97 8.84 10.79 14.98
N LEU A 98 8.83 11.06 13.67
CA LEU A 98 8.61 10.06 12.62
C LEU A 98 9.92 9.67 11.92
N ILE A 99 10.81 10.64 11.68
CA ILE A 99 12.07 10.38 10.97
C ILE A 99 13.03 9.58 11.87
N ARG A 100 13.12 9.89 13.16
CA ARG A 100 13.99 9.17 14.10
C ARG A 100 13.73 7.64 14.14
N PRO A 101 12.48 7.14 14.28
CA PRO A 101 12.22 5.71 14.16
C PRO A 101 12.39 5.16 12.72
N LEU A 102 12.22 5.99 11.68
CA LEU A 102 12.55 5.59 10.30
C LEU A 102 14.05 5.35 10.14
N LEU A 103 14.91 6.24 10.67
CA LEU A 103 16.37 6.04 10.68
C LEU A 103 16.79 4.77 11.41
N HIS A 104 16.12 4.42 12.52
CA HIS A 104 16.35 3.15 13.20
C HIS A 104 15.95 1.95 12.31
N ALA A 105 14.84 2.04 11.57
CA ALA A 105 14.47 1.00 10.62
C ALA A 105 15.47 0.90 9.47
N VAL A 106 15.99 2.01 8.94
CA VAL A 106 17.05 2.07 7.93
C VAL A 106 18.35 1.44 8.44
N ALA A 107 18.75 1.70 9.69
CA ALA A 107 19.93 1.09 10.28
C ALA A 107 19.81 -0.44 10.38
N THR A 108 18.60 -0.96 10.57
CA THR A 108 18.33 -2.42 10.62
C THR A 108 18.14 -3.02 9.23
N HIS A 109 17.59 -2.26 8.29
CA HIS A 109 17.28 -2.65 6.90
C HIS A 109 17.86 -1.62 5.93
N PRO A 110 19.15 -1.67 5.59
CA PRO A 110 19.84 -0.60 4.84
C PRO A 110 19.23 -0.26 3.48
N CYS A 111 18.69 -1.25 2.76
CA CYS A 111 18.01 -1.03 1.47
C CYS A 111 16.76 -0.14 1.59
N LEU A 112 16.20 0.02 2.81
CA LEU A 112 15.04 0.88 3.02
C LEU A 112 15.34 2.34 2.67
N ALA A 113 16.59 2.82 2.86
CA ALA A 113 16.98 4.19 2.52
C ALA A 113 16.74 4.48 1.03
N THR A 114 17.22 3.61 0.16
CA THR A 114 17.03 3.73 -1.30
C THR A 114 15.55 3.77 -1.67
N HIS A 115 14.71 2.91 -1.08
CA HIS A 115 13.29 2.90 -1.37
C HIS A 115 12.53 4.12 -0.83
N VAL A 116 13.00 4.69 0.30
CA VAL A 116 12.50 5.98 0.80
C VAL A 116 12.84 7.10 -0.20
N GLU A 117 14.06 7.13 -0.72
CA GLU A 117 14.49 8.13 -1.71
C GLU A 117 13.75 7.98 -3.04
N GLU A 118 13.61 6.75 -3.57
CA GLU A 118 12.83 6.45 -4.78
C GLU A 118 11.37 6.93 -4.63
N PHE A 119 10.76 6.68 -3.47
CA PHE A 119 9.39 7.13 -3.20
C PHE A 119 9.29 8.65 -3.16
N LEU A 120 10.21 9.35 -2.49
CA LEU A 120 10.22 10.81 -2.43
C LEU A 120 10.41 11.44 -3.82
N ASP A 121 11.24 10.84 -4.68
CA ASP A 121 11.41 11.28 -6.06
C ASP A 121 10.12 11.13 -6.87
N GLY A 122 9.45 9.98 -6.73
CA GLY A 122 8.19 9.70 -7.43
C GLY A 122 7.00 10.49 -6.91
N ALA A 123 6.99 10.88 -5.64
CA ALA A 123 5.86 11.52 -4.98
C ALA A 123 5.44 12.85 -5.62
N ARG A 124 6.38 13.58 -6.27
CA ARG A 124 6.06 14.79 -7.04
C ARG A 124 5.11 14.54 -8.22
N THR A 125 5.11 13.33 -8.76
CA THR A 125 4.23 12.94 -9.87
C THR A 125 2.76 13.03 -9.44
N ASP A 126 2.46 12.71 -8.19
CA ASP A 126 1.10 12.73 -7.66
C ASP A 126 0.58 14.14 -7.36
N LEU A 127 1.45 15.12 -7.05
CA LEU A 127 1.06 16.51 -6.78
C LEU A 127 0.23 17.15 -7.89
N ASN A 128 0.47 16.77 -9.14
CA ASN A 128 -0.18 17.33 -10.32
C ASN A 128 -1.06 16.31 -11.04
N PHE A 129 -1.39 15.21 -10.38
CA PHE A 129 -2.22 14.17 -10.97
C PHE A 129 -3.62 14.70 -11.33
N THR A 130 -4.02 14.50 -12.59
CA THR A 130 -5.33 14.92 -13.12
C THR A 130 -6.08 13.79 -13.80
N GLY A 131 -5.46 12.62 -13.96
CA GLY A 131 -5.98 11.48 -14.69
C GLY A 131 -4.98 10.95 -15.72
N PHE A 132 -5.37 9.93 -16.46
CA PHE A 132 -4.54 9.25 -17.45
C PHE A 132 -5.13 9.44 -18.85
N ALA A 133 -4.31 9.93 -19.79
CA ALA A 133 -4.71 9.98 -21.19
C ALA A 133 -4.77 8.57 -21.82
N THR A 134 -3.86 7.69 -21.43
CA THR A 134 -3.73 6.35 -21.99
C THR A 134 -3.37 5.32 -20.94
N GLU A 135 -3.54 4.04 -21.26
CA GLU A 135 -3.01 2.93 -20.46
C GLU A 135 -1.49 3.04 -20.25
N ALA A 136 -0.73 3.50 -21.24
CA ALA A 136 0.71 3.72 -21.09
C ALA A 136 1.04 4.80 -20.04
N ALA A 137 0.22 5.85 -19.95
CA ALA A 137 0.36 6.88 -18.90
C ALA A 137 0.07 6.30 -17.50
N PHE A 138 -0.91 5.42 -17.38
CA PHE A 138 -1.17 4.68 -16.14
C PHE A 138 0.02 3.79 -15.75
N GLN A 139 0.56 3.02 -16.69
CA GLN A 139 1.72 2.16 -16.44
C GLN A 139 2.95 2.98 -16.03
N HIS A 140 3.15 4.16 -16.62
CA HIS A 140 4.22 5.09 -16.22
C HIS A 140 4.02 5.58 -14.77
N TYR A 141 2.79 5.90 -14.38
CA TYR A 141 2.46 6.28 -12.99
C TYR A 141 2.73 5.13 -12.01
N ILE A 142 2.42 3.88 -12.38
CA ILE A 142 2.77 2.71 -11.58
C ILE A 142 4.29 2.66 -11.35
N ASP A 143 5.10 2.86 -12.39
CA ASP A 143 6.56 2.77 -12.30
C ASP A 143 7.18 3.95 -11.54
N GLN A 144 6.65 5.16 -11.70
CA GLN A 144 7.23 6.37 -11.12
C GLN A 144 6.75 6.65 -9.69
N TYR A 145 5.56 6.22 -9.31
CA TYR A 145 4.98 6.54 -8.01
C TYR A 145 4.53 5.30 -7.22
N SER A 146 3.59 4.51 -7.76
CA SER A 146 2.93 3.46 -6.96
C SER A 146 3.90 2.34 -6.56
N LEU A 147 4.79 1.90 -7.46
CA LEU A 147 5.79 0.89 -7.15
C LEU A 147 6.84 1.40 -6.15
N PRO A 148 7.48 2.55 -6.31
CA PRO A 148 8.35 3.12 -5.28
C PRO A 148 7.67 3.24 -3.91
N ALA A 149 6.44 3.75 -3.85
CA ALA A 149 5.67 3.83 -2.62
C ALA A 149 5.47 2.45 -1.98
N PHE A 150 5.03 1.46 -2.75
CA PHE A 150 4.83 0.10 -2.26
C PHE A 150 6.12 -0.54 -1.76
N MET A 151 7.25 -0.30 -2.44
CA MET A 151 8.55 -0.87 -2.10
C MET A 151 9.09 -0.39 -0.75
N VAL A 152 8.67 0.77 -0.22
CA VAL A 152 9.02 1.22 1.13
C VAL A 152 8.62 0.18 2.19
N ILE A 153 7.47 -0.48 2.02
CA ILE A 153 7.02 -1.55 2.92
C ILE A 153 7.47 -2.92 2.42
N ALA A 154 7.32 -3.19 1.12
CA ALA A 154 7.61 -4.48 0.54
C ALA A 154 9.08 -4.90 0.72
N ASN A 155 10.02 -3.94 0.67
CA ASN A 155 11.43 -4.20 0.93
C ASN A 155 11.69 -4.83 2.31
N LEU A 156 10.91 -4.48 3.33
CA LEU A 156 11.01 -5.10 4.66
C LEU A 156 10.62 -6.59 4.68
N LEU A 157 9.89 -7.03 3.66
CA LEU A 157 9.47 -8.43 3.49
C LEU A 157 10.35 -9.17 2.48
N ALA A 158 11.27 -8.46 1.81
CA ALA A 158 12.05 -8.96 0.69
C ALA A 158 12.88 -10.21 1.02
N PRO A 159 13.10 -11.09 0.04
CA PRO A 159 14.08 -12.16 0.15
C PRO A 159 15.51 -11.60 0.10
N THR A 160 16.47 -12.40 0.54
CA THR A 160 17.92 -12.12 0.35
C THR A 160 18.40 -12.51 -1.06
N ALA A 161 17.66 -13.39 -1.74
CA ALA A 161 17.94 -13.84 -3.11
C ALA A 161 16.91 -13.28 -4.08
N ASP A 162 17.29 -13.04 -5.34
CA ASP A 162 16.45 -12.58 -6.45
C ASP A 162 15.68 -11.27 -6.16
N PRO A 163 16.36 -10.15 -5.90
CA PRO A 163 15.70 -8.87 -5.66
C PRO A 163 14.92 -8.36 -6.89
N ASP A 164 15.39 -8.63 -8.10
CA ASP A 164 14.77 -8.16 -9.34
C ASP A 164 13.47 -8.94 -9.64
N GLY A 165 13.49 -10.25 -9.47
CA GLY A 165 12.28 -11.08 -9.56
C GLY A 165 11.24 -10.69 -8.52
N TYR A 166 11.69 -10.35 -7.29
CA TYR A 166 10.83 -9.86 -6.23
C TYR A 166 10.20 -8.49 -6.58
N ARG A 167 11.01 -7.52 -7.03
CA ARG A 167 10.54 -6.20 -7.46
C ARG A 167 9.54 -6.32 -8.63
N SER A 168 9.83 -7.20 -9.60
CA SER A 168 8.93 -7.46 -10.73
C SER A 168 7.59 -8.05 -10.28
N ALA A 169 7.60 -8.95 -9.30
CA ALA A 169 6.38 -9.52 -8.74
C ALA A 169 5.59 -8.47 -7.92
N CYS A 170 6.27 -7.61 -7.16
CA CYS A 170 5.68 -6.47 -6.46
C CYS A 170 5.04 -5.47 -7.43
N ARG A 171 5.68 -5.22 -8.59
CA ARG A 171 5.10 -4.37 -9.64
C ARG A 171 3.76 -4.91 -10.14
N ARG A 172 3.66 -6.22 -10.40
CA ARG A 172 2.38 -6.83 -10.81
C ARG A 172 1.32 -6.70 -9.72
N TYR A 173 1.71 -6.84 -8.45
CA TYR A 173 0.76 -6.67 -7.36
C TYR A 173 0.23 -5.25 -7.30
N ILE A 174 1.12 -4.25 -7.29
CA ILE A 174 0.70 -2.85 -7.16
C ILE A 174 -0.05 -2.34 -8.41
N ASP A 175 0.28 -2.81 -9.61
CA ASP A 175 -0.50 -2.53 -10.82
C ASP A 175 -1.95 -3.01 -10.65
N GLY A 176 -2.15 -4.28 -10.28
CA GLY A 176 -3.48 -4.83 -10.10
C GLY A 176 -4.25 -4.17 -8.94
N SER A 177 -3.58 -3.89 -7.82
CA SER A 177 -4.15 -3.23 -6.64
C SER A 177 -4.56 -1.79 -6.97
N GLN A 178 -3.67 -0.99 -7.58
CA GLN A 178 -3.94 0.40 -7.93
C GLN A 178 -5.06 0.53 -8.97
N ARG A 179 -5.07 -0.35 -9.98
CA ARG A 179 -6.16 -0.42 -10.96
C ARG A 179 -7.50 -0.74 -10.31
N LEU A 180 -7.49 -1.69 -9.35
CA LEU A 180 -8.69 -2.01 -8.58
C LEU A 180 -9.17 -0.82 -7.75
N ASP A 181 -8.25 -0.15 -7.04
CA ASP A 181 -8.58 1.01 -6.20
C ASP A 181 -9.22 2.13 -7.03
N PHE A 182 -8.64 2.50 -8.16
CA PHE A 182 -9.18 3.55 -9.03
C PHE A 182 -10.58 3.24 -9.60
N VAL A 183 -10.87 1.97 -9.88
CA VAL A 183 -12.21 1.58 -10.35
C VAL A 183 -13.19 1.46 -9.18
N ASN A 184 -12.73 0.95 -8.05
CA ASN A 184 -13.58 0.76 -6.87
C ASN A 184 -13.97 2.09 -6.20
N ASP A 185 -13.06 3.06 -6.19
CA ASP A 185 -13.25 4.37 -5.55
C ASP A 185 -13.79 5.43 -6.54
N LEU A 186 -14.14 5.02 -7.78
CA LEU A 186 -14.59 5.88 -8.86
C LEU A 186 -15.72 6.84 -8.45
N SER A 187 -16.68 6.38 -7.63
CA SER A 187 -17.79 7.22 -7.14
C SER A 187 -17.32 8.34 -6.20
N GLU A 188 -16.21 8.15 -5.49
CA GLU A 188 -15.62 9.14 -4.58
C GLU A 188 -14.73 10.08 -5.37
N ASP A 189 -13.89 9.56 -6.27
CA ASP A 189 -12.99 10.33 -7.12
C ASP A 189 -13.74 11.30 -8.05
N LEU A 190 -14.85 10.86 -8.66
CA LEU A 190 -15.68 11.73 -9.51
C LEU A 190 -16.28 12.91 -8.74
N ARG A 191 -16.68 12.72 -7.47
CA ARG A 191 -17.17 13.82 -6.61
C ARG A 191 -16.07 14.84 -6.31
N ASP A 192 -14.82 14.38 -6.22
CA ASP A 192 -13.63 15.21 -6.02
C ASP A 192 -13.07 15.80 -7.33
N GLY A 193 -13.77 15.55 -8.46
CA GLY A 193 -13.39 16.01 -9.79
C GLY A 193 -12.23 15.22 -10.42
N ARG A 194 -11.80 14.11 -9.81
CA ARG A 194 -10.74 13.22 -10.30
C ARG A 194 -11.32 12.12 -11.18
N LEU A 195 -10.54 11.67 -12.17
CA LEU A 195 -10.89 10.54 -13.01
C LEU A 195 -9.61 9.74 -13.30
N ALA A 196 -9.43 8.66 -12.58
CA ALA A 196 -8.24 7.82 -12.66
C ALA A 196 -8.40 6.62 -13.62
N ILE A 197 -9.43 6.62 -14.48
CA ILE A 197 -9.57 5.65 -15.58
C ILE A 197 -8.89 6.22 -16.82
N PRO A 198 -8.04 5.44 -17.54
CA PRO A 198 -7.44 5.86 -18.79
C PRO A 198 -8.50 6.25 -19.83
N LEU A 199 -8.35 7.44 -20.45
CA LEU A 199 -9.32 7.96 -21.41
C LEU A 199 -9.43 7.07 -22.65
N ASP A 200 -8.34 6.49 -23.13
CA ASP A 200 -8.34 5.53 -24.25
C ASP A 200 -9.18 4.27 -23.96
N ALA A 201 -9.25 3.83 -22.71
CA ALA A 201 -10.14 2.74 -22.32
C ALA A 201 -11.61 3.17 -22.40
N MET A 202 -11.93 4.37 -21.94
CA MET A 202 -13.28 4.94 -22.07
C MET A 202 -13.71 5.10 -23.53
N GLU A 203 -12.82 5.62 -24.38
CA GLU A 203 -13.05 5.79 -25.82
C GLU A 203 -13.34 4.45 -26.50
N ARG A 204 -12.55 3.41 -26.22
CA ARG A 204 -12.75 2.05 -26.78
C ARG A 204 -14.13 1.48 -26.48
N HIS A 205 -14.70 1.83 -25.33
CA HIS A 205 -16.03 1.40 -24.91
C HIS A 205 -17.16 2.39 -25.24
N GLY A 206 -16.83 3.54 -25.83
CA GLY A 206 -17.81 4.60 -26.14
C GLY A 206 -18.45 5.20 -24.88
N VAL A 207 -17.69 5.26 -23.77
CA VAL A 207 -18.14 5.81 -22.48
C VAL A 207 -17.58 7.21 -22.30
N THR A 208 -18.43 8.15 -21.93
CA THR A 208 -18.06 9.53 -21.63
C THR A 208 -17.90 9.76 -20.12
N ARG A 209 -17.16 10.80 -19.73
CA ARG A 209 -17.10 11.23 -18.33
C ARG A 209 -18.50 11.52 -17.77
N THR A 210 -19.36 12.15 -18.56
CA THR A 210 -20.74 12.44 -18.19
C THR A 210 -21.57 11.18 -17.88
N ASP A 211 -21.30 10.05 -18.55
CA ASP A 211 -21.97 8.79 -18.25
C ASP A 211 -21.57 8.27 -16.86
N LEU A 212 -20.32 8.40 -16.50
CA LEU A 212 -19.81 8.01 -15.17
C LEU A 212 -20.31 8.93 -14.05
N GLU A 213 -20.25 10.25 -14.25
CA GLU A 213 -20.73 11.27 -13.30
C GLU A 213 -22.22 11.17 -13.01
N HIS A 214 -23.02 10.78 -14.00
CA HIS A 214 -24.46 10.57 -13.83
C HIS A 214 -24.82 9.12 -13.46
N ALA A 215 -23.83 8.29 -13.14
CA ALA A 215 -23.99 6.89 -12.77
C ALA A 215 -24.89 6.11 -13.76
N ARG A 216 -24.74 6.35 -15.07
CA ARG A 216 -25.55 5.73 -16.12
C ARG A 216 -25.24 4.24 -16.22
N ASP A 217 -26.24 3.40 -15.99
CA ASP A 217 -26.11 1.95 -16.11
C ASP A 217 -26.41 1.51 -17.55
N THR A 218 -25.45 1.73 -18.47
CA THR A 218 -25.52 1.31 -19.87
C THR A 218 -24.70 0.05 -20.13
N ALA A 219 -24.95 -0.61 -21.26
CA ALA A 219 -24.19 -1.77 -21.68
C ALA A 219 -22.68 -1.43 -21.87
N GLN A 220 -22.39 -0.23 -22.38
CA GLN A 220 -21.04 0.29 -22.58
C GLN A 220 -20.31 0.51 -21.25
N VAL A 221 -20.97 1.13 -20.27
CA VAL A 221 -20.41 1.35 -18.93
C VAL A 221 -20.13 0.00 -18.23
N ARG A 222 -21.07 -0.95 -18.31
CA ARG A 222 -20.85 -2.30 -17.75
C ARG A 222 -19.67 -2.99 -18.41
N ALA A 223 -19.53 -2.90 -19.74
CA ALA A 223 -18.42 -3.49 -20.48
C ALA A 223 -17.08 -2.86 -20.09
N LEU A 224 -17.00 -1.53 -19.95
CA LEU A 224 -15.80 -0.82 -19.47
C LEU A 224 -15.39 -1.30 -18.08
N LEU A 225 -16.29 -1.29 -17.11
CA LEU A 225 -16.01 -1.71 -15.74
C LEU A 225 -15.59 -3.17 -15.67
N GLN A 226 -16.25 -4.05 -16.43
CA GLN A 226 -15.91 -5.47 -16.50
C GLN A 226 -14.51 -5.70 -17.08
N ASP A 227 -14.11 -4.95 -18.11
CA ASP A 227 -12.79 -5.05 -18.72
C ASP A 227 -11.70 -4.60 -17.73
N LEU A 228 -11.84 -3.41 -17.12
CA LEU A 228 -10.88 -2.87 -16.16
C LEU A 228 -10.73 -3.76 -14.92
N LEU A 229 -11.83 -4.21 -14.33
CA LEU A 229 -11.82 -5.09 -13.17
C LEU A 229 -11.30 -6.49 -13.51
N GLY A 230 -11.61 -6.98 -14.71
CA GLY A 230 -11.07 -8.23 -15.24
C GLY A 230 -9.56 -8.18 -15.37
N GLU A 231 -9.01 -7.06 -15.86
CA GLU A 231 -7.57 -6.83 -15.94
C GLU A 231 -6.94 -6.78 -14.54
N ALA A 232 -7.49 -5.98 -13.63
CA ALA A 232 -7.03 -5.91 -12.24
C ALA A 232 -6.98 -7.31 -11.60
N ARG A 233 -8.04 -8.09 -11.79
CA ARG A 233 -8.16 -9.46 -11.25
C ARG A 233 -7.12 -10.41 -11.82
N ARG A 234 -6.83 -10.35 -13.14
CA ARG A 234 -5.79 -11.16 -13.81
C ARG A 234 -4.40 -10.78 -13.30
N THR A 235 -4.12 -9.49 -13.20
CA THR A 235 -2.83 -8.95 -12.75
C THR A 235 -2.56 -9.33 -11.30
N LEU A 236 -3.55 -9.19 -10.41
CA LEU A 236 -3.46 -9.66 -9.03
C LEU A 236 -3.20 -11.17 -8.94
N ALA A 237 -3.88 -11.98 -9.74
CA ALA A 237 -3.65 -13.43 -9.76
C ALA A 237 -2.21 -13.78 -10.19
N SER A 238 -1.64 -13.03 -11.13
CA SER A 238 -0.25 -13.21 -11.57
C SER A 238 0.78 -12.83 -10.50
N SER A 239 0.42 -11.96 -9.56
CA SER A 239 1.29 -11.51 -8.47
C SER A 239 1.47 -12.54 -7.34
N ARG A 240 0.69 -13.63 -7.33
CA ARG A 240 0.78 -14.68 -6.29
C ARG A 240 2.17 -15.29 -6.15
N THR A 241 3.00 -15.17 -7.17
CA THR A 241 4.42 -15.59 -7.14
C THR A 241 5.21 -14.92 -6.02
N ILE A 242 4.84 -13.70 -5.58
CA ILE A 242 5.46 -13.01 -4.43
C ILE A 242 5.51 -13.94 -3.20
N THR A 243 4.47 -14.72 -2.97
CA THR A 243 4.38 -15.60 -1.80
C THR A 243 5.50 -16.63 -1.74
N GLN A 244 6.01 -17.06 -2.90
CA GLN A 244 7.11 -18.04 -2.96
C GLN A 244 8.47 -17.35 -2.79
N LEU A 245 8.58 -16.08 -3.19
CA LEU A 245 9.82 -15.31 -3.13
C LEU A 245 10.15 -14.83 -1.71
N VAL A 246 9.12 -14.51 -0.90
CA VAL A 246 9.37 -14.03 0.48
C VAL A 246 9.74 -15.16 1.45
N PRO A 247 10.47 -14.85 2.53
CA PRO A 247 10.75 -15.80 3.61
C PRO A 247 9.47 -16.46 4.14
N PRO A 248 9.51 -17.74 4.55
CA PRO A 248 8.32 -18.47 5.05
C PRO A 248 7.55 -17.73 6.13
N ALA A 249 8.25 -17.02 7.04
CA ALA A 249 7.65 -16.27 8.14
C ALA A 249 6.84 -15.03 7.69
N HIS A 250 7.05 -14.53 6.46
CA HIS A 250 6.34 -13.37 5.88
C HIS A 250 5.16 -13.79 4.99
N ARG A 251 5.15 -15.04 4.50
CA ARG A 251 4.12 -15.58 3.58
C ARG A 251 2.69 -15.38 4.06
N PRO A 252 2.35 -15.56 5.36
CA PRO A 252 0.98 -15.37 5.82
C PRO A 252 0.45 -13.95 5.58
N LEU A 253 1.28 -12.90 5.79
CA LEU A 253 0.87 -11.53 5.49
C LEU A 253 0.69 -11.31 3.99
N VAL A 254 1.65 -11.75 3.18
CA VAL A 254 1.61 -11.56 1.71
C VAL A 254 0.40 -12.26 1.10
N ARG A 255 0.10 -13.51 1.50
CA ARG A 255 -1.12 -14.21 1.06
C ARG A 255 -2.39 -13.48 1.46
N THR A 256 -2.42 -12.95 2.69
CA THR A 256 -3.58 -12.17 3.16
C THR A 256 -3.79 -10.93 2.31
N LEU A 257 -2.73 -10.17 2.02
CA LEU A 257 -2.83 -8.95 1.20
C LEU A 257 -3.37 -9.28 -0.20
N ILE A 258 -2.77 -10.25 -0.89
CA ILE A 258 -3.23 -10.65 -2.23
C ILE A 258 -4.68 -11.16 -2.19
N ALA A 259 -5.04 -12.00 -1.23
CA ALA A 259 -6.38 -12.55 -1.13
C ALA A 259 -7.43 -11.48 -0.80
N VAL A 260 -7.10 -10.46 0.00
CA VAL A 260 -8.00 -9.31 0.26
C VAL A 260 -8.29 -8.56 -1.03
N GLU A 261 -7.26 -8.22 -1.81
CA GLU A 261 -7.41 -7.54 -3.11
C GLU A 261 -8.24 -8.38 -4.09
N GLU A 262 -7.95 -9.67 -4.21
CA GLU A 262 -8.73 -10.57 -5.07
C GLU A 262 -10.21 -10.64 -4.66
N ARG A 263 -10.52 -10.68 -3.35
CA ARG A 263 -11.89 -10.66 -2.85
C ARG A 263 -12.58 -9.31 -3.08
N THR A 264 -11.82 -8.23 -3.00
CA THR A 264 -12.32 -6.89 -3.32
C THR A 264 -12.64 -6.79 -4.82
N ALA A 265 -11.77 -7.32 -5.68
CA ALA A 265 -12.02 -7.38 -7.12
C ALA A 265 -13.25 -8.24 -7.45
N ASP A 266 -13.39 -9.42 -6.84
CA ASP A 266 -14.57 -10.27 -7.02
C ASP A 266 -15.87 -9.54 -6.58
N ALA A 267 -15.82 -8.82 -5.45
CA ALA A 267 -16.95 -8.03 -4.96
C ALA A 267 -17.28 -6.85 -5.90
N ALA A 268 -16.25 -6.16 -6.44
CA ALA A 268 -16.41 -5.08 -7.38
C ALA A 268 -17.02 -5.56 -8.72
N ILE A 269 -16.53 -6.68 -9.25
CA ILE A 269 -17.10 -7.33 -10.45
C ILE A 269 -18.57 -7.66 -10.22
N GLY A 270 -18.90 -8.26 -9.07
CA GLY A 270 -20.28 -8.61 -8.73
C GLY A 270 -21.22 -7.39 -8.56
N LYS A 271 -20.64 -6.23 -8.18
CA LYS A 271 -21.40 -4.98 -8.01
C LYS A 271 -21.67 -4.26 -9.33
N GLY A 272 -20.79 -4.39 -10.33
CA GLY A 272 -20.96 -3.83 -11.67
C GLY A 272 -21.17 -2.31 -11.66
N ALA A 273 -22.13 -1.81 -12.45
CA ALA A 273 -22.40 -0.37 -12.58
C ALA A 273 -22.79 0.32 -11.25
N ALA A 274 -23.23 -0.42 -10.23
CA ALA A 274 -23.50 0.16 -8.92
C ALA A 274 -22.22 0.68 -8.21
N LEU A 275 -21.02 0.39 -8.72
CA LEU A 275 -19.76 1.04 -8.30
C LEU A 275 -19.78 2.56 -8.50
N LEU A 276 -20.48 3.04 -9.50
CA LEU A 276 -20.65 4.48 -9.75
C LEU A 276 -21.38 5.22 -8.62
N SER A 277 -22.02 4.49 -7.71
CA SER A 277 -22.72 5.08 -6.56
C SER A 277 -21.99 4.89 -5.23
N ALA A 278 -21.23 3.80 -5.07
CA ALA A 278 -20.47 3.51 -3.86
C ALA A 278 -19.44 2.40 -4.11
N PRO A 279 -18.30 2.36 -3.39
CA PRO A 279 -17.30 1.30 -3.51
C PRO A 279 -17.84 -0.08 -3.09
N ALA A 280 -17.24 -1.13 -3.64
CA ALA A 280 -17.48 -2.50 -3.22
C ALA A 280 -16.60 -2.83 -1.99
N ARG A 281 -17.10 -3.72 -1.16
CA ARG A 281 -16.34 -4.25 -0.01
C ARG A 281 -16.58 -5.76 0.10
N PRO A 282 -15.53 -6.56 0.30
CA PRO A 282 -15.72 -7.98 0.51
C PRO A 282 -16.49 -8.24 1.83
N PRO A 283 -17.25 -9.36 1.92
CA PRO A 283 -18.00 -9.70 3.12
C PRO A 283 -17.07 -9.85 4.34
N VAL A 284 -17.41 -9.19 5.46
CA VAL A 284 -16.63 -9.21 6.70
C VAL A 284 -16.36 -10.63 7.21
N PRO A 285 -17.33 -11.58 7.22
CA PRO A 285 -17.07 -12.96 7.65
C PRO A 285 -15.97 -13.65 6.82
N THR A 286 -15.93 -13.40 5.50
CA THR A 286 -14.90 -13.93 4.60
C THR A 286 -13.52 -13.39 4.96
N MET A 287 -13.42 -12.10 5.29
CA MET A 287 -12.16 -11.48 5.70
C MET A 287 -11.68 -12.01 7.05
N ILE A 288 -12.58 -12.21 8.00
CA ILE A 288 -12.25 -12.81 9.30
C ILE A 288 -11.76 -14.25 9.11
N ALA A 289 -12.45 -15.07 8.32
CA ALA A 289 -12.06 -16.45 8.06
C ALA A 289 -10.67 -16.54 7.41
N LEU A 290 -10.38 -15.67 6.43
CA LEU A 290 -9.07 -15.55 5.81
C LEU A 290 -7.99 -15.23 6.83
N LEU A 291 -8.19 -14.20 7.64
CA LEU A 291 -7.22 -13.76 8.65
C LEU A 291 -6.96 -14.85 9.69
N LEU A 292 -8.00 -15.55 10.14
CA LEU A 292 -7.87 -16.66 11.12
C LEU A 292 -7.12 -17.85 10.51
N GLY A 293 -7.36 -18.18 9.25
CA GLY A 293 -6.63 -19.24 8.54
C GLY A 293 -5.13 -18.94 8.47
N GLU A 294 -4.77 -17.73 8.02
CA GLU A 294 -3.37 -17.32 7.93
C GLU A 294 -2.72 -17.10 9.31
N TYR A 295 -3.48 -16.69 10.33
CA TYR A 295 -2.97 -16.63 11.69
C TYR A 295 -2.59 -18.00 12.25
N ARG A 296 -3.42 -19.04 12.03
CA ARG A 296 -3.07 -20.42 12.42
C ARG A 296 -1.78 -20.88 11.77
N HIS A 297 -1.61 -20.57 10.47
CA HIS A 297 -0.39 -20.89 9.74
C HIS A 297 0.83 -20.11 10.27
N ALA A 298 0.71 -18.80 10.49
CA ALA A 298 1.77 -17.99 11.09
C ALA A 298 2.16 -18.50 12.50
N TRP A 299 1.18 -18.96 13.27
CA TRP A 299 1.43 -19.51 14.60
C TRP A 299 2.19 -20.84 14.55
N SER A 300 1.84 -21.75 13.62
CA SER A 300 2.56 -23.01 13.43
C SER A 300 4.02 -22.80 13.05
N LEU A 301 4.31 -21.84 12.12
CA LEU A 301 5.67 -21.45 11.74
C LEU A 301 6.48 -20.92 12.93
N ARG A 302 5.87 -20.09 13.78
CA ARG A 302 6.53 -19.55 14.98
C ARG A 302 6.83 -20.62 16.03
N ARG A 303 6.02 -21.68 16.10
CA ARG A 303 6.29 -22.82 17.00
C ARG A 303 7.42 -23.68 16.47
N ALA A 304 7.43 -23.97 15.18
CA ALA A 304 8.51 -24.72 14.56
C ALA A 304 9.87 -24.02 14.75
N ALA A 305 9.94 -22.69 14.50
CA ALA A 305 11.16 -21.90 14.68
C ALA A 305 11.66 -21.80 16.15
N LYS A 306 10.90 -22.19 17.13
CA LYS A 306 11.32 -22.24 18.55
C LYS A 306 11.79 -23.63 18.98
N ALA A 307 11.50 -24.63 18.18
CA ALA A 307 11.87 -26.03 18.47
C ALA A 307 13.23 -26.41 17.82
N THR A 308 13.72 -25.58 16.92
CA THR A 308 15.06 -25.62 16.32
C THR A 308 16.00 -24.66 17.03
#